data_c0c51bf3ad15a394e02ce0efee045100
#
_entry.id   c0c51bf3ad15a394e02ce0efee045100
#
_cell.length_a   1.000
_cell.length_b   1.000
_cell.length_c   1.000
_cell.angle_alpha   90.00
_cell.angle_beta   90.00
_cell.angle_gamma   90.00
#
_symmetry.space_group_name_H-M   'P 1'
#
loop_
_entity.id
_entity.type
_entity.pdbx_description
1 polymer ?
#
loop_
_entity_poly.entity_id
_entity_poly.type
_entity_poly.pdbx_seq_one_letter_code
_entity_poly.pdbx_strand_id
1 'polypeptide(L)'
;MNAIATTNSDLHWNVLTIKRSGLVRDLPAGKEELMWVANSSTLICGERDAILVDTLLTTEQSQTLLDWVVASGKNLAAIDVTHGHGDHFFGLASLLERFPRARAVATPEVVKAMHEQLSPGWLENFWRRLFLDEIPDRLLVAAKQK
;
A
#
# COMPACT_ATOMS: atom_id res chain seq x y z
N MET A 1 25.07 -28.51 30.13
CA MET A 1 25.12 -27.36 29.19
C MET A 1 23.91 -27.47 28.31
N ASN A 2 22.93 -26.61 28.52
CA ASN A 2 21.79 -26.51 27.60
C ASN A 2 22.26 -25.75 26.36
N ALA A 3 22.36 -26.45 25.24
CA ALA A 3 22.50 -25.79 23.96
C ALA A 3 21.27 -24.92 23.74
N ILE A 4 21.44 -23.61 23.76
CA ILE A 4 20.44 -22.68 23.27
C ILE A 4 20.36 -22.96 21.76
N ALA A 5 19.29 -23.65 21.34
CA ALA A 5 18.97 -23.74 19.94
C ALA A 5 18.70 -22.29 19.46
N THR A 6 19.67 -21.71 18.77
CA THR A 6 19.43 -20.52 17.96
C THR A 6 18.46 -20.96 16.88
N THR A 7 17.18 -20.73 17.11
CA THR A 7 16.20 -20.76 16.04
C THR A 7 16.55 -19.59 15.12
N ASN A 8 17.27 -19.89 14.06
CA ASN A 8 17.49 -18.96 12.96
C ASN A 8 16.11 -18.79 12.30
N SER A 9 15.31 -17.82 12.79
CA SER A 9 14.08 -17.42 12.12
C SER A 9 14.53 -16.62 10.89
N ASP A 10 14.65 -17.31 9.76
CA ASP A 10 15.05 -16.70 8.51
C ASP A 10 13.93 -15.74 8.07
N LEU A 11 14.17 -14.44 8.22
CA LEU A 11 13.35 -13.44 7.58
C LEU A 11 13.58 -13.51 6.07
N HIS A 12 12.52 -13.49 5.34
CA HIS A 12 12.56 -13.36 3.89
C HIS A 12 11.57 -12.31 3.41
N TRP A 13 11.75 -11.82 2.22
CA TRP A 13 10.86 -10.82 1.65
C TRP A 13 10.55 -11.13 0.19
N ASN A 14 9.38 -10.67 -0.23
CA ASN A 14 8.94 -10.70 -1.61
C ASN A 14 8.41 -9.33 -2.01
N VAL A 15 8.54 -8.97 -3.26
CA VAL A 15 8.08 -7.70 -3.80
C VAL A 15 7.04 -7.96 -4.88
N LEU A 16 5.88 -7.33 -4.74
CA LEU A 16 4.86 -7.26 -5.79
C LEU A 16 4.99 -5.91 -6.48
N THR A 17 5.26 -5.91 -7.77
CA THR A 17 5.31 -4.70 -8.59
C THR A 17 4.22 -4.75 -9.64
N ILE A 18 3.39 -3.70 -9.67
CA ILE A 18 2.30 -3.58 -10.64
C ILE A 18 2.52 -2.33 -11.49
N LYS A 19 2.49 -2.52 -12.79
CA LYS A 19 2.44 -1.44 -13.77
C LYS A 19 1.00 -1.17 -14.14
N ARG A 20 0.65 0.10 -14.25
CA ARG A 20 -0.63 0.52 -14.79
C ARG A 20 -0.45 0.90 -16.26
N SER A 21 -1.34 0.43 -17.12
CA SER A 21 -1.48 0.95 -18.48
C SER A 21 -1.87 2.43 -18.42
N GLY A 22 -1.43 3.20 -19.41
CA GLY A 22 -1.34 4.65 -19.38
C GLY A 22 -2.56 5.45 -18.91
N LEU A 23 -2.30 6.67 -18.55
CA LEU A 23 -3.30 7.71 -18.38
C LEU A 23 -3.69 8.24 -19.76
N VAL A 24 -4.99 8.39 -20.00
CA VAL A 24 -5.54 8.89 -21.26
C VAL A 24 -6.27 10.24 -21.10
N ARG A 25 -6.14 10.86 -19.95
CA ARG A 25 -6.80 12.13 -19.59
C ARG A 25 -5.78 13.20 -19.25
N ASP A 26 -6.14 14.44 -19.56
CA ASP A 26 -5.34 15.63 -19.23
C ASP A 26 -3.90 15.52 -19.71
N LEU A 27 -3.73 14.97 -20.92
CA LEU A 27 -2.43 14.72 -21.48
C LEU A 27 -1.77 16.00 -21.98
N PRO A 28 -0.43 16.11 -21.86
CA PRO A 28 0.31 17.16 -22.56
C PRO A 28 0.11 17.11 -24.07
N ALA A 29 0.24 18.26 -24.73
CA ALA A 29 0.12 18.33 -26.18
C ALA A 29 1.09 17.34 -26.88
N GLY A 30 0.57 16.60 -27.86
CA GLY A 30 1.35 15.61 -28.63
C GLY A 30 1.54 14.26 -27.94
N LYS A 31 0.89 14.01 -26.82
CA LYS A 31 0.89 12.72 -26.14
C LYS A 31 -0.48 12.03 -26.29
N GLU A 32 -0.48 10.76 -26.62
CA GLU A 32 -1.70 9.94 -26.68
C GLU A 32 -1.96 9.23 -25.34
N GLU A 33 -0.91 8.97 -24.58
CA GLU A 33 -0.99 8.39 -23.25
C GLU A 33 0.21 8.82 -22.38
N LEU A 34 0.04 8.75 -21.08
CA LEU A 34 1.13 8.84 -20.10
C LEU A 34 1.15 7.58 -19.27
N MET A 35 2.31 6.97 -19.17
CA MET A 35 2.52 5.84 -18.28
C MET A 35 2.59 6.35 -16.84
N TRP A 36 1.79 5.74 -15.95
CA TRP A 36 2.00 5.93 -14.52
C TRP A 36 3.20 5.10 -14.07
N VAL A 37 3.89 5.57 -13.05
CA VAL A 37 5.02 4.83 -12.47
C VAL A 37 4.55 3.47 -11.96
N ALA A 38 5.41 2.46 -12.08
CA ALA A 38 5.17 1.17 -11.45
C ALA A 38 5.20 1.34 -9.93
N ASN A 39 4.23 0.75 -9.24
CA ASN A 39 4.16 0.76 -7.78
C ASN A 39 4.51 -0.62 -7.23
N SER A 40 5.18 -0.63 -6.11
CA SER A 40 5.61 -1.87 -5.45
C SER A 40 5.17 -1.90 -4.00
N SER A 41 4.84 -3.09 -3.52
CA SER A 41 4.67 -3.42 -2.11
C SER A 41 5.65 -4.52 -1.73
N THR A 42 6.22 -4.44 -0.54
CA THR A 42 7.16 -5.45 -0.04
C THR A 42 6.55 -6.16 1.15
N LEU A 43 6.48 -7.49 1.09
CA LEU A 43 6.05 -8.32 2.21
C LEU A 43 7.26 -8.95 2.87
N ILE A 44 7.49 -8.61 4.14
CA ILE A 44 8.57 -9.15 4.95
C ILE A 44 7.97 -10.22 5.86
N CYS A 45 8.41 -11.46 5.70
CA CYS A 45 7.85 -12.62 6.38
C CYS A 45 8.82 -13.19 7.39
N GLY A 46 8.30 -13.45 8.59
CA GLY A 46 8.90 -14.36 9.56
C GLY A 46 8.27 -15.75 9.46
N GLU A 47 8.39 -16.53 10.51
CA GLU A 47 7.82 -17.87 10.56
C GLU A 47 6.28 -17.86 10.46
N ARG A 48 5.61 -16.98 11.21
CA ARG A 48 4.14 -16.89 11.31
C ARG A 48 3.58 -15.57 10.84
N ASP A 49 4.28 -14.49 11.11
CA ASP A 49 3.82 -13.13 10.91
C ASP A 49 4.53 -12.47 9.73
N ALA A 50 3.87 -11.48 9.17
CA ALA A 50 4.43 -10.64 8.12
C ALA A 50 4.13 -9.16 8.36
N ILE A 51 4.97 -8.32 7.79
CA ILE A 51 4.80 -6.87 7.71
C ILE A 51 4.77 -6.50 6.22
N LEU A 52 3.77 -5.71 5.84
CA LEU A 52 3.69 -5.15 4.50
C LEU A 52 4.23 -3.72 4.50
N VAL A 53 5.05 -3.38 3.53
CA VAL A 53 5.55 -2.02 3.31
C VAL A 53 4.86 -1.45 2.08
N ASP A 54 4.11 -0.38 2.29
CA ASP A 54 3.27 0.31 1.34
C ASP A 54 2.13 -0.54 0.75
N THR A 55 1.12 0.14 0.25
CA THR A 55 0.03 -0.46 -0.52
C THR A 55 0.07 0.07 -1.95
N LEU A 56 -1.03 -0.08 -2.68
CA LEU A 56 -1.14 0.37 -4.05
C LEU A 56 -2.25 1.41 -4.21
N LEU A 57 -2.56 1.78 -5.43
CA LEU A 57 -3.38 2.95 -5.74
C LEU A 57 -4.86 2.62 -5.95
N THR A 58 -5.15 1.74 -6.91
CA THR A 58 -6.50 1.53 -7.40
C THR A 58 -7.22 0.40 -6.66
N THR A 59 -8.53 0.35 -6.79
CA THR A 59 -9.35 -0.74 -6.23
C THR A 59 -8.91 -2.10 -6.78
N GLU A 60 -8.65 -2.19 -8.09
CA GLU A 60 -8.17 -3.43 -8.72
C GLU A 60 -6.79 -3.83 -8.19
N GLN A 61 -5.86 -2.88 -8.11
CA GLN A 61 -4.53 -3.13 -7.54
C GLN A 61 -4.61 -3.54 -6.07
N SER A 62 -5.50 -2.93 -5.30
CA SER A 62 -5.73 -3.27 -3.89
C SER A 62 -6.23 -4.72 -3.74
N GLN A 63 -7.09 -5.18 -4.63
CA GLN A 63 -7.55 -6.57 -4.63
C GLN A 63 -6.41 -7.53 -4.99
N THR A 64 -5.62 -7.22 -6.00
CA THR A 64 -4.45 -8.01 -6.38
C THR A 64 -3.45 -8.11 -5.22
N LEU A 65 -3.18 -6.99 -4.54
CA LEU A 65 -2.30 -6.95 -3.38
C LEU A 65 -2.85 -7.81 -2.23
N LEU A 66 -4.14 -7.67 -1.93
CA LEU A 66 -4.81 -8.46 -0.88
C LEU A 66 -4.68 -9.95 -1.16
N ASP A 67 -4.99 -10.39 -2.38
CA ASP A 67 -4.88 -11.78 -2.78
C ASP A 67 -3.45 -12.32 -2.64
N TRP A 68 -2.47 -11.51 -3.00
CA TRP A 68 -1.06 -11.84 -2.88
C TRP A 68 -0.62 -11.99 -1.41
N VAL A 69 -1.06 -11.08 -0.54
CA VAL A 69 -0.77 -11.16 0.90
C VAL A 69 -1.44 -12.39 1.52
N VAL A 70 -2.70 -12.65 1.19
CA VAL A 70 -3.43 -13.83 1.66
C VAL A 70 -2.74 -15.13 1.21
N ALA A 71 -2.27 -15.19 -0.03
CA ALA A 71 -1.57 -16.36 -0.57
C ALA A 71 -0.26 -16.68 0.16
N SER A 72 0.34 -15.72 0.86
CA SER A 72 1.54 -15.98 1.68
C SER A 72 1.28 -16.93 2.85
N GLY A 73 0.02 -17.05 3.28
CA GLY A 73 -0.38 -17.85 4.46
C GLY A 73 0.07 -17.24 5.78
N LYS A 74 0.64 -16.03 5.78
CA LYS A 74 1.13 -15.36 6.98
C LYS A 74 0.04 -14.52 7.64
N ASN A 75 0.18 -14.32 8.95
CA ASN A 75 -0.62 -13.37 9.68
C ASN A 75 -0.03 -11.96 9.46
N LEU A 76 -0.80 -11.07 8.86
CA LEU A 76 -0.37 -9.68 8.68
C LEU A 76 -0.45 -8.93 10.01
N ALA A 77 0.69 -8.54 10.56
CA ALA A 77 0.79 -7.86 11.85
C ALA A 77 0.79 -6.33 11.71
N ALA A 78 1.41 -5.81 10.67
CA ALA A 78 1.50 -4.38 10.44
C ALA A 78 1.62 -4.04 8.95
N ILE A 79 1.19 -2.83 8.63
CA ILE A 79 1.40 -2.20 7.32
C ILE A 79 2.13 -0.89 7.58
N ASP A 80 3.35 -0.79 7.08
CA ASP A 80 4.18 0.40 7.21
C ASP A 80 4.01 1.29 5.97
N VAL A 81 3.58 2.54 6.16
CA VAL A 81 3.47 3.52 5.08
C VAL A 81 4.71 4.40 5.07
N THR A 82 5.49 4.33 4.00
CA THR A 82 6.78 5.01 3.90
C THR A 82 6.66 6.49 3.66
N HIS A 83 5.64 6.92 2.90
CA HIS A 83 5.35 8.33 2.64
C HIS A 83 3.88 8.54 2.26
N GLY A 84 3.42 9.76 2.34
CA GLY A 84 2.01 10.12 2.30
C GLY A 84 1.43 10.34 0.90
N HIS A 85 1.93 9.71 -0.16
CA HIS A 85 1.29 9.75 -1.48
C HIS A 85 0.23 8.66 -1.61
N GLY A 86 -0.88 8.98 -2.29
CA GLY A 86 -2.05 8.09 -2.38
C GLY A 86 -1.73 6.69 -2.91
N ASP A 87 -0.84 6.57 -3.87
CA ASP A 87 -0.41 5.31 -4.46
C ASP A 87 0.40 4.40 -3.51
N HIS A 88 0.63 4.85 -2.27
CA HIS A 88 1.30 4.08 -1.22
C HIS A 88 0.40 3.73 -0.03
N PHE A 89 -0.82 4.28 0.05
CA PHE A 89 -1.71 3.97 1.18
C PHE A 89 -3.19 3.80 0.86
N PHE A 90 -3.62 4.05 -0.37
CA PHE A 90 -5.04 3.93 -0.73
C PHE A 90 -5.59 2.51 -0.62
N GLY A 91 -4.74 1.50 -0.56
CA GLY A 91 -5.12 0.11 -0.36
C GLY A 91 -5.29 -0.34 1.10
N LEU A 92 -5.12 0.55 2.08
CA LEU A 92 -5.18 0.18 3.50
C LEU A 92 -6.52 -0.44 3.91
N ALA A 93 -7.64 0.11 3.44
CA ALA A 93 -8.96 -0.31 3.92
C ALA A 93 -9.25 -1.79 3.66
N SER A 94 -8.99 -2.29 2.46
CA SER A 94 -9.22 -3.69 2.11
C SER A 94 -8.33 -4.65 2.91
N LEU A 95 -7.09 -4.27 3.16
CA LEU A 95 -6.15 -5.06 3.96
C LEU A 95 -6.58 -5.12 5.44
N LEU A 96 -6.96 -3.98 6.03
CA LEU A 96 -7.39 -3.91 7.43
C LEU A 96 -8.75 -4.58 7.65
N GLU A 97 -9.60 -4.63 6.64
CA GLU A 97 -10.85 -5.39 6.70
C GLU A 97 -10.57 -6.90 6.76
N ARG A 98 -9.66 -7.40 5.94
CA ARG A 98 -9.27 -8.82 5.93
C ARG A 98 -8.41 -9.21 7.13
N PHE A 99 -7.56 -8.30 7.59
CA PHE A 99 -6.65 -8.50 8.73
C PHE A 99 -6.94 -7.48 9.84
N PRO A 100 -8.05 -7.63 10.58
CA PRO A 100 -8.52 -6.59 11.52
C PRO A 100 -7.59 -6.38 12.72
N ARG A 101 -6.66 -7.28 12.98
CA ARG A 101 -5.63 -7.11 14.02
C ARG A 101 -4.35 -6.46 13.52
N ALA A 102 -4.21 -6.30 12.21
CA ALA A 102 -3.09 -5.58 11.64
C ALA A 102 -3.15 -4.09 11.99
N ARG A 103 -1.99 -3.46 12.11
CA ARG A 103 -1.87 -2.04 12.42
C ARG A 103 -1.20 -1.32 11.27
N ALA A 104 -1.87 -0.31 10.72
CA ALA A 104 -1.23 0.60 9.79
C ALA A 104 -0.45 1.67 10.57
N VAL A 105 0.83 1.79 10.30
CA VAL A 105 1.75 2.68 11.03
C VAL A 105 2.52 3.59 10.08
N ALA A 106 2.82 4.78 10.56
CA ALA A 106 3.63 5.76 9.85
C ALA A 106 4.21 6.79 10.83
N THR A 107 5.21 7.54 10.40
CA THR A 107 5.69 8.68 11.20
C THR A 107 4.63 9.78 11.27
N PRO A 108 4.68 10.67 12.28
CA PRO A 108 3.74 11.80 12.37
C PRO A 108 3.72 12.67 11.11
N GLU A 109 4.86 12.90 10.49
CA GLU A 109 4.99 13.68 9.26
C GLU A 109 4.30 12.98 8.08
N VAL A 110 4.45 11.67 7.96
CA VAL A 110 3.77 10.88 6.93
C VAL A 110 2.26 10.87 7.15
N VAL A 111 1.79 10.72 8.39
CA VAL A 111 0.35 10.79 8.69
C VAL A 111 -0.22 12.14 8.29
N LYS A 112 0.49 13.24 8.58
CA LYS A 112 0.07 14.58 8.13
C LYS A 112 -0.04 14.65 6.61
N ALA A 113 0.95 14.16 5.88
CA ALA A 113 0.92 14.13 4.41
C ALA A 113 -0.22 13.26 3.88
N MET A 114 -0.54 12.12 4.53
CA MET A 114 -1.68 11.29 4.17
C MET A 114 -3.00 12.06 4.29
N HIS A 115 -3.19 12.82 5.37
CA HIS A 115 -4.37 13.67 5.53
C HIS A 115 -4.46 14.74 4.42
N GLU A 116 -3.35 15.32 4.01
CA GLU A 116 -3.31 16.28 2.90
C GLU A 116 -3.76 15.65 1.59
N GLN A 117 -3.39 14.40 1.32
CA GLN A 117 -3.82 13.65 0.12
C GLN A 117 -5.33 13.38 0.08
N LEU A 118 -6.01 13.38 1.22
CA LEU A 118 -7.45 13.23 1.32
C LEU A 118 -8.20 14.56 1.23
N SER A 119 -7.50 15.68 1.19
CA SER A 119 -8.12 17.00 0.97
C SER A 119 -8.70 17.08 -0.45
N PRO A 120 -9.75 17.89 -0.69
CA PRO A 120 -10.39 18.00 -1.99
C PRO A 120 -9.43 18.38 -3.13
N GLY A 121 -8.43 19.21 -2.86
CA GLY A 121 -7.43 19.62 -3.84
C GLY A 121 -6.62 18.45 -4.39
N TRP A 122 -6.25 17.50 -3.53
CA TRP A 122 -5.54 16.30 -3.94
C TRP A 122 -6.48 15.17 -4.34
N LEU A 123 -7.46 14.83 -3.50
CA LEU A 123 -8.29 13.66 -3.74
C LEU A 123 -9.19 13.84 -4.97
N GLU A 124 -9.95 14.92 -5.04
CA GLU A 124 -10.91 15.15 -6.13
C GLU A 124 -10.23 15.72 -7.37
N ASN A 125 -9.33 16.70 -7.21
CA ASN A 125 -8.76 17.42 -8.34
C ASN A 125 -7.51 16.76 -8.93
N PHE A 126 -6.94 15.76 -8.26
CA PHE A 126 -5.79 15.01 -8.75
C PHE A 126 -6.11 13.51 -8.87
N TRP A 127 -6.24 12.79 -7.74
CA TRP A 127 -6.35 11.34 -7.77
C TRP A 127 -7.60 10.84 -8.49
N ARG A 128 -8.80 11.29 -8.08
CA ARG A 128 -10.06 10.86 -8.71
C ARG A 128 -10.23 11.38 -10.12
N ARG A 129 -9.65 12.53 -10.44
CA ARG A 129 -9.68 13.07 -11.80
C ARG A 129 -8.84 12.24 -12.77
N LEU A 130 -7.62 11.87 -12.38
CA LEU A 130 -6.71 11.09 -13.22
C LEU A 130 -7.08 9.60 -13.28
N PHE A 131 -7.62 9.05 -12.21
CA PHE A 131 -7.98 7.64 -12.05
C PHE A 131 -9.47 7.49 -11.80
N LEU A 132 -10.29 7.98 -12.74
CA LEU A 132 -11.74 8.02 -12.62
C LEU A 132 -12.32 6.64 -12.35
N ASP A 133 -13.17 6.54 -11.31
CA ASP A 133 -13.84 5.32 -10.86
C ASP A 133 -12.89 4.19 -10.41
N GLU A 134 -11.60 4.47 -10.26
CA GLU A 134 -10.59 3.49 -9.89
C GLU A 134 -10.07 3.65 -8.46
N ILE A 135 -10.27 4.83 -7.85
CA ILE A 135 -9.84 5.07 -6.46
C ILE A 135 -10.82 4.40 -5.50
N PRO A 136 -10.34 3.69 -4.46
CA PRO A 136 -11.21 3.08 -3.46
C PRO A 136 -12.15 4.11 -2.81
N ASP A 137 -13.40 3.70 -2.55
CA ASP A 137 -14.38 4.56 -1.88
C ASP A 137 -13.99 4.86 -0.43
N ARG A 138 -13.43 3.87 0.25
CA ARG A 138 -12.99 3.98 1.63
C ARG A 138 -11.48 4.17 1.70
N LEU A 139 -11.06 5.29 2.26
CA LEU A 139 -9.66 5.65 2.43
C LEU A 139 -9.34 5.85 3.91
N LEU A 140 -8.32 5.17 4.40
CA LEU A 140 -7.86 5.20 5.78
C LEU A 140 -6.48 5.81 5.88
N VAL A 141 -6.18 6.39 7.03
CA VAL A 141 -4.89 6.95 7.38
C VAL A 141 -4.24 6.10 8.48
N ALA A 142 -2.92 5.93 8.40
CA ALA A 142 -2.17 5.18 9.41
C ALA A 142 -2.14 5.90 10.76
N ALA A 143 -1.90 5.13 11.83
CA ALA A 143 -1.65 5.68 13.15
C ALA A 143 -0.22 6.25 13.26
N LYS A 144 -0.04 7.27 14.10
CA LYS A 144 1.27 7.89 14.39
C LYS A 144 2.08 7.00 15.34
N GLN A 145 2.86 6.06 14.82
CA GLN A 145 3.52 5.06 15.67
C GLN A 145 4.94 4.69 15.27
N LYS A 146 5.61 5.48 14.52
CA LYS A 146 7.03 5.24 14.29
C LYS A 146 7.91 5.99 15.27
#